data_5a9764da30b36588e31a0a4df84b54a6
#
_entry.id   5a9764da30b36588e31a0a4df84b54a6
#
_cell.length_a   1.000
_cell.length_b   1.000
_cell.length_c   1.000
_cell.angle_alpha   90.00
_cell.angle_beta   90.00
_cell.angle_gamma   90.00
#
_symmetry.space_group_name_H-M   'P 1'
#
loop_
_entity.id
_entity.type
_entity.pdbx_description
1 polymer ?
#
loop_
_entity_poly.entity_id
_entity_poly.type
_entity_poly.pdbx_seq_one_letter_code
_entity_poly.pdbx_strand_id
1 'polypeptide(L)'
;MELTAPIREVKGVGEKTEGLLQNMGVYTVGDILLHFPRDYVKYPRAMEINELYDGVQAAVIVRVEKSAVMRRTRAMTITVLKSECSGAKLEAIWFRLPYIANGLKKGKTVILYGKVTDKNGTFHMEQPALFAPEDYAAIEETLQPVYGLTRGITNRFLIKTIRHALDACDSFFDWMPVDVRQKYELAEYNYALDQIHFPDSMETLTWARRRLVFDEFFLFLMTMQLQKNDRLVDAKPFTQFQK
;
A
#
# COMPACT_ATOMS: atom_id res chain seq x y z
N MET A 1 -21.68 4.15 -5.58
CA MET A 1 -21.18 3.54 -6.86
C MET A 1 -21.32 2.03 -6.72
N GLU A 2 -21.70 1.32 -7.78
CA GLU A 2 -21.84 -0.14 -7.75
C GLU A 2 -20.50 -0.85 -7.96
N LEU A 3 -20.34 -2.05 -7.37
CA LEU A 3 -19.11 -2.85 -7.53
C LEU A 3 -18.83 -3.26 -8.98
N THR A 4 -19.90 -3.42 -9.78
CA THR A 4 -19.83 -3.78 -11.20
C THR A 4 -19.52 -2.59 -12.12
N ALA A 5 -19.52 -1.36 -11.57
CA ALA A 5 -19.20 -0.17 -12.36
C ALA A 5 -17.78 -0.24 -12.92
N PRO A 6 -17.56 0.25 -14.16
CA PRO A 6 -16.22 0.29 -14.75
C PRO A 6 -15.24 1.10 -13.91
N ILE A 7 -13.99 0.62 -13.82
CA ILE A 7 -12.93 1.25 -12.99
C ILE A 7 -12.64 2.72 -13.40
N ARG A 8 -12.90 3.09 -14.64
CA ARG A 8 -12.74 4.47 -15.13
C ARG A 8 -13.68 5.49 -14.47
N GLU A 9 -14.75 5.04 -13.82
CA GLU A 9 -15.68 5.91 -13.08
C GLU A 9 -15.09 6.39 -11.75
N VAL A 10 -14.05 5.70 -11.25
CA VAL A 10 -13.36 6.11 -10.05
C VAL A 10 -12.55 7.38 -10.29
N LYS A 11 -12.72 8.35 -9.41
CA LYS A 11 -12.01 9.64 -9.49
C LYS A 11 -10.49 9.45 -9.61
N GLY A 12 -9.91 10.03 -10.67
CA GLY A 12 -8.46 9.98 -10.94
C GLY A 12 -8.04 8.87 -11.90
N VAL A 13 -8.97 8.03 -12.34
CA VAL A 13 -8.72 7.03 -13.39
C VAL A 13 -9.13 7.60 -14.74
N GLY A 14 -8.12 7.86 -15.58
CA GLY A 14 -8.33 8.25 -16.99
C GLY A 14 -8.03 7.08 -17.92
N GLU A 15 -8.28 7.25 -19.21
CA GLU A 15 -8.13 6.21 -20.24
C GLU A 15 -6.77 5.48 -20.20
N LYS A 16 -5.68 6.24 -20.05
CA LYS A 16 -4.33 5.65 -19.95
C LYS A 16 -4.14 4.78 -18.69
N THR A 17 -4.66 5.24 -17.56
CA THR A 17 -4.54 4.51 -16.28
C THR A 17 -5.52 3.35 -16.20
N GLU A 18 -6.69 3.45 -16.83
CA GLU A 18 -7.63 2.34 -17.01
C GLU A 18 -6.92 1.16 -17.70
N GLY A 19 -6.28 1.39 -18.87
CA GLY A 19 -5.56 0.33 -19.57
C GLY A 19 -4.43 -0.30 -18.75
N LEU A 20 -3.77 0.48 -17.88
CA LEU A 20 -2.75 -0.06 -16.97
C LEU A 20 -3.37 -0.90 -15.84
N LEU A 21 -4.54 -0.52 -15.31
CA LEU A 21 -5.28 -1.29 -14.30
C LEU A 21 -5.83 -2.59 -14.90
N GLN A 22 -6.35 -2.55 -16.14
CA GLN A 22 -6.79 -3.75 -16.85
C GLN A 22 -5.66 -4.77 -17.05
N ASN A 23 -4.41 -4.33 -17.27
CA ASN A 23 -3.24 -5.21 -17.31
C ASN A 23 -2.93 -5.87 -15.95
N MET A 24 -3.51 -5.38 -14.85
CA MET A 24 -3.47 -6.01 -13.52
C MET A 24 -4.67 -6.92 -13.25
N GLY A 25 -5.60 -7.05 -14.19
CA GLY A 25 -6.87 -7.77 -14.01
C GLY A 25 -7.96 -6.95 -13.32
N VAL A 26 -7.79 -5.63 -13.21
CA VAL A 26 -8.74 -4.71 -12.56
C VAL A 26 -9.57 -4.01 -13.64
N TYR A 27 -10.84 -4.40 -13.77
CA TYR A 27 -11.80 -3.87 -14.75
C TYR A 27 -12.91 -3.07 -14.09
N THR A 28 -13.27 -3.42 -12.87
CA THR A 28 -14.41 -2.86 -12.14
C THR A 28 -13.98 -2.23 -10.81
N VAL A 29 -14.89 -1.50 -10.20
CA VAL A 29 -14.74 -0.98 -8.83
C VAL A 29 -14.57 -2.11 -7.83
N GLY A 30 -15.28 -3.22 -8.00
CA GLY A 30 -15.12 -4.41 -7.16
C GLY A 30 -13.72 -5.00 -7.24
N ASP A 31 -13.16 -5.10 -8.45
CA ASP A 31 -11.82 -5.67 -8.62
C ASP A 31 -10.74 -4.86 -7.90
N ILE A 32 -10.82 -3.51 -7.94
CA ILE A 32 -9.83 -2.68 -7.22
C ILE A 32 -9.98 -2.78 -5.70
N LEU A 33 -11.19 -2.94 -5.18
CA LEU A 33 -11.45 -3.14 -3.76
C LEU A 33 -11.05 -4.52 -3.26
N LEU A 34 -10.98 -5.51 -4.15
CA LEU A 34 -10.46 -6.86 -3.85
C LEU A 34 -8.96 -6.99 -4.15
N HIS A 35 -8.32 -5.93 -4.65
CA HIS A 35 -6.87 -5.92 -4.84
C HIS A 35 -6.16 -5.61 -3.52
N PHE A 36 -6.08 -6.61 -2.64
CA PHE A 36 -5.56 -6.45 -1.27
C PHE A 36 -4.06 -6.11 -1.25
N PRO A 37 -3.60 -5.35 -0.23
CA PRO A 37 -2.18 -5.10 -0.01
C PRO A 37 -1.42 -6.41 0.26
N ARG A 38 -0.23 -6.53 -0.33
CA ARG A 38 0.68 -7.65 -0.07
C ARG A 38 1.47 -7.48 1.23
N ASP A 39 1.66 -6.23 1.68
CA ASP A 39 2.44 -5.88 2.85
C ASP A 39 2.02 -4.50 3.38
N TYR A 40 2.51 -4.12 4.57
CA TYR A 40 2.30 -2.83 5.18
C TYR A 40 3.61 -2.27 5.72
N VAL A 41 3.83 -0.98 5.51
CA VAL A 41 4.97 -0.24 6.05
C VAL A 41 4.48 0.72 7.11
N LYS A 42 5.03 0.61 8.32
CA LYS A 42 4.83 1.62 9.37
C LYS A 42 5.90 2.70 9.20
N TYR A 43 5.47 3.92 8.98
CA TYR A 43 6.37 5.06 8.93
C TYR A 43 6.66 5.54 10.36
N PRO A 44 7.94 5.58 10.79
CA PRO A 44 8.29 6.00 12.14
C PRO A 44 8.06 7.50 12.33
N ARG A 45 8.07 7.94 13.58
CA ARG A 45 8.09 9.37 13.90
C ARG A 45 9.34 10.03 13.27
N ALA A 46 9.14 11.21 12.69
CA ALA A 46 10.24 11.98 12.13
C ALA A 46 11.16 12.50 13.25
N MET A 47 12.47 12.37 13.04
CA MET A 47 13.50 12.75 14.00
C MET A 47 14.51 13.74 13.38
N GLU A 48 15.25 14.44 14.23
CA GLU A 48 16.31 15.33 13.80
C GLU A 48 17.60 14.57 13.45
N ILE A 49 18.52 15.20 12.70
CA ILE A 49 19.77 14.57 12.24
C ILE A 49 20.65 14.12 13.43
N ASN A 50 20.63 14.87 14.54
CA ASN A 50 21.42 14.57 15.75
C ASN A 50 20.87 13.39 16.58
N GLU A 51 19.68 12.90 16.28
CA GLU A 51 19.07 11.71 16.93
C GLU A 51 19.36 10.41 16.15
N LEU A 52 20.04 10.51 15.00
CA LEU A 52 20.33 9.36 14.15
C LEU A 52 21.42 8.46 14.73
N TYR A 53 21.33 7.17 14.40
CA TYR A 53 22.36 6.18 14.67
C TYR A 53 22.52 5.21 13.49
N ASP A 54 23.64 4.51 13.45
CA ASP A 54 23.96 3.61 12.36
C ASP A 54 22.95 2.45 12.21
N GLY A 55 22.57 2.14 10.98
CA GLY A 55 21.68 1.03 10.62
C GLY A 55 20.18 1.30 10.80
N VAL A 56 19.78 2.43 11.38
CA VAL A 56 18.35 2.74 11.61
C VAL A 56 17.60 2.98 10.30
N GLN A 57 16.36 2.53 10.26
CA GLN A 57 15.39 2.94 9.24
C GLN A 57 14.61 4.14 9.79
N ALA A 58 14.95 5.34 9.33
CA ALA A 58 14.46 6.57 9.93
C ALA A 58 13.79 7.51 8.91
N ALA A 59 12.89 8.32 9.44
CA ALA A 59 12.39 9.52 8.80
C ALA A 59 13.12 10.72 9.39
N VAL A 60 13.80 11.49 8.57
CA VAL A 60 14.71 12.57 9.02
C VAL A 60 14.20 13.91 8.56
N ILE A 61 13.99 14.83 9.49
CA ILE A 61 13.65 16.23 9.19
C ILE A 61 14.92 16.92 8.68
N VAL A 62 14.84 17.41 7.46
CA VAL A 62 15.98 18.10 6.81
C VAL A 62 15.58 19.49 6.38
N ARG A 63 16.20 20.49 6.97
CA ARG A 63 16.14 21.88 6.48
C ARG A 63 17.23 22.07 5.44
N VAL A 64 16.84 22.33 4.20
CA VAL A 64 17.77 22.49 3.08
C VAL A 64 18.48 23.86 3.18
N GLU A 65 19.69 23.88 3.70
CA GLU A 65 20.49 25.10 3.81
C GLU A 65 21.14 25.49 2.48
N LYS A 66 21.59 24.49 1.73
CA LYS A 66 22.14 24.63 0.37
C LYS A 66 21.39 23.71 -0.57
N SER A 67 20.98 24.25 -1.72
CA SER A 67 20.29 23.42 -2.73
C SER A 67 21.10 22.19 -3.09
N ALA A 68 20.41 21.06 -3.36
CA ALA A 68 21.06 19.84 -3.78
C ALA A 68 21.90 20.05 -5.04
N VAL A 69 23.07 19.40 -5.07
CA VAL A 69 24.01 19.47 -6.19
C VAL A 69 23.82 18.28 -7.11
N MET A 70 23.66 18.57 -8.38
CA MET A 70 23.57 17.56 -9.43
C MET A 70 24.97 17.35 -10.05
N ARG A 71 25.47 16.12 -10.00
CA ARG A 71 26.72 15.71 -10.64
C ARG A 71 26.42 14.74 -11.78
N ARG A 72 26.93 15.04 -12.97
CA ARG A 72 26.81 14.16 -14.12
C ARG A 72 28.14 13.41 -14.29
N THR A 73 28.08 12.08 -14.19
CA THR A 73 29.21 11.21 -14.49
C THR A 73 29.00 10.59 -15.88
N ARG A 74 30.02 9.89 -16.42
CA ARG A 74 29.89 9.16 -17.69
C ARG A 74 28.79 8.10 -17.66
N ALA A 75 28.51 7.52 -16.49
CA ALA A 75 27.57 6.42 -16.31
C ALA A 75 26.17 6.86 -15.88
N MET A 76 26.04 7.92 -15.07
CA MET A 76 24.76 8.33 -14.48
C MET A 76 24.77 9.76 -13.93
N THR A 77 23.57 10.28 -13.67
CA THR A 77 23.38 11.51 -12.92
C THR A 77 23.19 11.16 -11.45
N ILE A 78 23.89 11.88 -10.57
CA ILE A 78 23.82 11.73 -9.11
C ILE A 78 23.35 13.07 -8.54
N THR A 79 22.31 13.04 -7.73
CA THR A 79 21.85 14.19 -6.93
C THR A 79 22.30 14.00 -5.51
N VAL A 80 22.98 14.97 -4.93
CA VAL A 80 23.52 14.92 -3.56
C VAL A 80 22.96 16.10 -2.76
N LEU A 81 22.38 15.83 -1.62
CA LEU A 81 22.01 16.81 -0.60
C LEU A 81 22.92 16.62 0.61
N LYS A 82 23.51 17.73 1.08
CA LYS A 82 24.24 17.77 2.34
C LYS A 82 23.51 18.70 3.29
N SER A 83 23.30 18.25 4.50
CA SER A 83 22.69 19.02 5.57
C SER A 83 23.42 18.77 6.89
N GLU A 84 23.34 19.73 7.79
CA GLU A 84 23.95 19.66 9.12
C GLU A 84 22.94 20.19 10.14
N CYS A 85 22.84 19.53 11.29
CA CYS A 85 22.03 19.99 12.41
C CYS A 85 22.77 19.66 13.72
N SER A 86 22.98 20.70 14.55
CA SER A 86 23.65 20.55 15.86
C SER A 86 24.99 19.79 15.82
N GLY A 87 25.78 19.99 14.73
CA GLY A 87 27.06 19.33 14.51
C GLY A 87 26.99 17.93 13.87
N ALA A 88 25.81 17.31 13.80
CA ALA A 88 25.60 16.07 13.08
C ALA A 88 25.40 16.33 11.58
N LYS A 89 26.08 15.55 10.73
CA LYS A 89 26.07 15.71 9.28
C LYS A 89 25.31 14.58 8.60
N LEU A 90 24.49 14.96 7.59
CA LEU A 90 23.76 14.04 6.75
C LEU A 90 24.08 14.28 5.29
N GLU A 91 24.38 13.20 4.55
CA GLU A 91 24.50 13.21 3.10
C GLU A 91 23.48 12.23 2.49
N ALA A 92 22.54 12.75 1.72
CA ALA A 92 21.55 11.97 0.99
C ALA A 92 21.87 11.95 -0.50
N ILE A 93 21.82 10.74 -1.11
CA ILE A 93 22.26 10.52 -2.49
C ILE A 93 21.15 9.83 -3.28
N TRP A 94 20.84 10.36 -4.47
CA TRP A 94 19.93 9.77 -5.44
C TRP A 94 20.65 9.52 -6.78
N PHE A 95 20.49 8.32 -7.29
CA PHE A 95 21.02 7.90 -8.58
C PHE A 95 19.93 7.94 -9.65
N ARG A 96 20.24 8.52 -10.83
CA ARG A 96 19.35 8.59 -12.01
C ARG A 96 18.01 9.32 -11.77
N LEU A 97 17.92 10.16 -10.75
CA LEU A 97 16.73 10.92 -10.38
C LEU A 97 17.01 12.43 -10.36
N PRO A 98 17.32 13.05 -11.51
CA PRO A 98 17.69 14.48 -11.55
C PRO A 98 16.57 15.42 -11.10
N TYR A 99 15.32 15.03 -11.29
CA TYR A 99 14.15 15.85 -10.92
C TYR A 99 14.00 16.07 -9.41
N ILE A 100 14.60 15.22 -8.56
CA ILE A 100 14.57 15.39 -7.10
C ILE A 100 15.22 16.71 -6.67
N ALA A 101 16.26 17.16 -7.37
CA ALA A 101 16.92 18.44 -7.10
C ALA A 101 15.95 19.63 -7.11
N ASN A 102 14.88 19.57 -7.91
CA ASN A 102 13.87 20.63 -7.98
C ASN A 102 13.06 20.76 -6.67
N GLY A 103 12.90 19.67 -5.94
CA GLY A 103 12.26 19.63 -4.61
C GLY A 103 13.19 20.11 -3.49
N LEU A 104 14.51 20.03 -3.68
CA LEU A 104 15.55 20.26 -2.66
C LEU A 104 16.22 21.64 -2.82
N LYS A 105 15.41 22.69 -2.84
CA LYS A 105 15.90 24.08 -2.93
C LYS A 105 16.15 24.66 -1.54
N LYS A 106 17.14 25.56 -1.44
CA LYS A 106 17.45 26.26 -0.20
C LYS A 106 16.22 26.88 0.47
N GLY A 107 16.12 26.72 1.78
CA GLY A 107 15.04 27.22 2.63
C GLY A 107 13.83 26.28 2.76
N LYS A 108 13.77 25.19 1.99
CA LYS A 108 12.70 24.17 2.15
C LYS A 108 13.02 23.23 3.31
N THR A 109 11.98 22.81 4.01
CA THR A 109 12.02 21.66 4.92
C THR A 109 11.44 20.46 4.20
N VAL A 110 12.08 19.30 4.32
CA VAL A 110 11.67 18.04 3.72
C VAL A 110 11.86 16.89 4.72
N ILE A 111 11.16 15.80 4.53
CA ILE A 111 11.38 14.57 5.29
C ILE A 111 12.03 13.55 4.36
N LEU A 112 13.16 12.99 4.78
CA LEU A 112 13.86 11.90 4.10
C LEU A 112 13.62 10.60 4.84
N TYR A 113 13.04 9.61 4.17
CA TYR A 113 12.81 8.29 4.78
C TYR A 113 13.69 7.23 4.10
N GLY A 114 14.48 6.53 4.89
CA GLY A 114 15.36 5.50 4.38
C GLY A 114 16.28 4.92 5.46
N LYS A 115 17.14 3.98 5.04
CA LYS A 115 18.15 3.40 5.90
C LYS A 115 19.30 4.40 6.07
N VAL A 116 19.71 4.60 7.31
CA VAL A 116 20.84 5.44 7.68
C VAL A 116 22.07 4.57 7.87
N THR A 117 23.22 5.03 7.37
CA THR A 117 24.54 4.40 7.62
C THR A 117 25.51 5.48 8.04
N ASP A 118 26.29 5.22 9.11
CA ASP A 118 27.38 6.12 9.51
C ASP A 118 28.65 5.78 8.75
N LYS A 119 29.26 6.81 8.13
CA LYS A 119 30.57 6.72 7.50
C LYS A 119 31.47 7.84 8.05
N ASN A 120 32.33 7.50 8.98
CA ASN A 120 33.29 8.43 9.60
C ASN A 120 32.65 9.68 10.22
N GLY A 121 31.56 9.51 10.98
CA GLY A 121 30.85 10.61 11.66
C GLY A 121 29.95 11.44 10.75
N THR A 122 29.67 10.95 9.55
CA THR A 122 28.65 11.52 8.63
C THR A 122 27.62 10.47 8.34
N PHE A 123 26.36 10.76 8.61
CA PHE A 123 25.24 9.89 8.24
C PHE A 123 24.97 9.92 6.75
N HIS A 124 24.76 8.76 6.14
CA HIS A 124 24.47 8.61 4.73
C HIS A 124 23.14 7.94 4.54
N MET A 125 22.35 8.45 3.59
CA MET A 125 21.11 7.80 3.10
C MET A 125 21.22 7.62 1.59
N GLU A 126 21.05 6.39 1.13
CA GLU A 126 21.03 6.07 -0.31
C GLU A 126 19.59 5.90 -0.80
N GLN A 127 19.23 6.63 -1.85
CA GLN A 127 17.89 6.61 -2.45
C GLN A 127 16.75 6.82 -1.43
N PRO A 128 16.86 7.74 -0.44
CA PRO A 128 15.75 7.94 0.49
C PRO A 128 14.50 8.42 -0.23
N ALA A 129 13.34 7.97 0.26
CA ALA A 129 12.07 8.55 -0.16
C ALA A 129 11.97 10.00 0.33
N LEU A 130 11.44 10.87 -0.52
CA LEU A 130 11.30 12.30 -0.24
C LEU A 130 9.84 12.66 -0.03
N PHE A 131 9.54 13.29 1.09
CA PHE A 131 8.20 13.76 1.43
C PHE A 131 8.20 15.25 1.75
N ALA A 132 7.08 15.93 1.46
CA ALA A 132 6.78 17.19 2.11
C ALA A 132 6.39 16.94 3.57
N PRO A 133 6.65 17.87 4.51
CA PRO A 133 6.31 17.68 5.93
C PRO A 133 4.83 17.35 6.14
N GLU A 134 3.94 18.01 5.42
CA GLU A 134 2.48 17.80 5.51
C GLU A 134 2.08 16.41 4.99
N ASP A 135 2.68 15.96 3.89
CA ASP A 135 2.44 14.63 3.34
C ASP A 135 2.94 13.53 4.31
N TYR A 136 4.05 13.77 5.01
CA TYR A 136 4.60 12.83 5.97
C TYR A 136 3.78 12.77 7.26
N ALA A 137 3.37 13.91 7.78
CA ALA A 137 2.53 14.01 8.99
C ALA A 137 1.21 13.22 8.83
N ALA A 138 0.69 13.12 7.61
CA ALA A 138 -0.53 12.35 7.33
C ALA A 138 -0.33 10.82 7.39
N ILE A 139 0.92 10.33 7.33
CA ILE A 139 1.25 8.89 7.32
C ILE A 139 2.14 8.47 8.49
N GLU A 140 2.64 9.44 9.27
CA GLU A 140 3.47 9.22 10.45
C GLU A 140 2.77 8.30 11.45
N GLU A 141 3.50 7.28 11.94
CA GLU A 141 3.02 6.24 12.86
C GLU A 141 1.84 5.40 12.36
N THR A 142 1.41 5.59 11.11
CA THR A 142 0.35 4.79 10.50
C THR A 142 0.89 3.62 9.69
N LEU A 143 0.03 2.61 9.49
CA LEU A 143 0.31 1.47 8.61
C LEU A 143 -0.11 1.82 7.19
N GLN A 144 0.86 1.98 6.30
CA GLN A 144 0.59 2.28 4.90
C GLN A 144 0.62 1.02 4.05
N PRO A 145 -0.40 0.76 3.24
CA PRO A 145 -0.49 -0.44 2.41
C PRO A 145 0.55 -0.44 1.28
N VAL A 146 1.11 -1.61 1.01
CA VAL A 146 1.99 -1.87 -0.15
C VAL A 146 1.30 -2.85 -1.07
N TYR A 147 0.93 -2.40 -2.26
CA TYR A 147 0.23 -3.20 -3.26
C TYR A 147 1.19 -3.91 -4.22
N GLY A 148 0.70 -4.98 -4.86
CA GLY A 148 1.33 -5.52 -6.04
C GLY A 148 1.26 -4.50 -7.19
N LEU A 149 2.39 -4.20 -7.83
CA LEU A 149 2.47 -3.19 -8.86
C LEU A 149 2.79 -3.80 -10.23
N THR A 150 2.31 -3.14 -11.28
CA THR A 150 2.75 -3.37 -12.66
C THR A 150 3.45 -2.12 -13.21
N ARG A 151 4.14 -2.28 -14.34
CA ARG A 151 4.87 -1.17 -14.97
C ARG A 151 3.92 -0.01 -15.30
N GLY A 152 4.24 1.18 -14.81
CA GLY A 152 3.47 2.40 -15.04
C GLY A 152 2.45 2.74 -13.95
N ILE A 153 2.20 1.83 -12.99
CA ILE A 153 1.37 2.06 -11.80
C ILE A 153 2.27 2.29 -10.58
N THR A 154 1.92 3.27 -9.76
CA THR A 154 2.63 3.55 -8.50
C THR A 154 1.77 3.18 -7.30
N ASN A 155 2.40 2.82 -6.17
CA ASN A 155 1.68 2.53 -4.93
C ASN A 155 0.80 3.72 -4.50
N ARG A 156 1.32 4.95 -4.60
CA ARG A 156 0.57 6.18 -4.29
C ARG A 156 -0.69 6.34 -5.15
N PHE A 157 -0.62 5.94 -6.42
CA PHE A 157 -1.79 5.97 -7.31
C PHE A 157 -2.84 4.96 -6.85
N LEU A 158 -2.45 3.71 -6.54
CA LEU A 158 -3.38 2.68 -6.04
C LEU A 158 -4.02 3.08 -4.71
N ILE A 159 -3.23 3.57 -3.74
CA ILE A 159 -3.75 4.09 -2.47
C ILE A 159 -4.86 5.11 -2.69
N LYS A 160 -4.61 6.12 -3.57
CA LYS A 160 -5.62 7.14 -3.87
C LYS A 160 -6.86 6.58 -4.57
N THR A 161 -6.65 5.70 -5.55
CA THR A 161 -7.75 5.11 -6.32
C THR A 161 -8.64 4.25 -5.44
N ILE A 162 -8.05 3.43 -4.57
CA ILE A 162 -8.79 2.58 -3.63
C ILE A 162 -9.55 3.43 -2.61
N ARG A 163 -8.93 4.50 -2.06
CA ARG A 163 -9.64 5.43 -1.17
C ARG A 163 -10.83 6.06 -1.87
N HIS A 164 -10.67 6.58 -3.08
CA HIS A 164 -11.77 7.14 -3.85
C HIS A 164 -12.86 6.11 -4.19
N ALA A 165 -12.47 4.84 -4.42
CA ALA A 165 -13.44 3.78 -4.66
C ALA A 165 -14.26 3.46 -3.39
N LEU A 166 -13.61 3.34 -2.23
CA LEU A 166 -14.27 3.15 -0.94
C LEU A 166 -15.22 4.31 -0.62
N ASP A 167 -14.74 5.55 -0.76
CA ASP A 167 -15.53 6.76 -0.49
C ASP A 167 -16.74 6.92 -1.43
N ALA A 168 -16.65 6.38 -2.66
CA ALA A 168 -17.70 6.47 -3.67
C ALA A 168 -18.72 5.34 -3.62
N CYS A 169 -18.41 4.26 -2.90
CA CYS A 169 -19.34 3.15 -2.70
C CYS A 169 -20.18 3.37 -1.46
N ASP A 170 -21.46 3.05 -1.57
CA ASP A 170 -22.32 2.90 -0.39
C ASP A 170 -21.90 1.64 0.38
N SER A 171 -22.44 1.52 1.61
CA SER A 171 -22.20 0.33 2.42
C SER A 171 -22.61 -0.95 1.69
N PHE A 172 -21.71 -1.91 1.63
CA PHE A 172 -21.98 -3.22 1.04
C PHE A 172 -22.83 -4.06 1.99
N PHE A 173 -23.71 -4.87 1.43
CA PHE A 173 -24.47 -5.84 2.22
C PHE A 173 -23.53 -6.90 2.80
N ASP A 174 -23.52 -7.01 4.12
CA ASP A 174 -22.81 -8.11 4.79
C ASP A 174 -23.67 -9.38 4.74
N TRP A 175 -23.30 -10.29 3.86
CA TRP A 175 -24.01 -11.54 3.63
C TRP A 175 -23.88 -12.55 4.79
N MET A 176 -22.91 -12.35 5.70
CA MET A 176 -22.69 -13.23 6.84
C MET A 176 -23.70 -12.92 7.95
N PRO A 177 -24.51 -13.90 8.38
CA PRO A 177 -25.46 -13.71 9.48
C PRO A 177 -24.80 -13.23 10.78
N VAL A 178 -25.52 -12.39 11.53
CA VAL A 178 -24.99 -11.79 12.75
C VAL A 178 -24.60 -12.82 13.81
N ASP A 179 -25.38 -13.87 13.97
CA ASP A 179 -25.12 -14.98 14.90
C ASP A 179 -23.84 -15.75 14.54
N VAL A 180 -23.58 -15.95 13.25
CA VAL A 180 -22.33 -16.56 12.76
C VAL A 180 -21.15 -15.63 13.03
N ARG A 181 -21.30 -14.31 12.74
CA ARG A 181 -20.25 -13.33 13.02
C ARG A 181 -19.89 -13.28 14.50
N GLN A 182 -20.89 -13.28 15.37
CA GLN A 182 -20.70 -13.28 16.83
C GLN A 182 -20.03 -14.59 17.31
N LYS A 183 -20.51 -15.75 16.82
CA LYS A 183 -19.96 -17.07 17.20
C LYS A 183 -18.49 -17.23 16.84
N TYR A 184 -18.07 -16.69 15.69
CA TYR A 184 -16.70 -16.82 15.20
C TYR A 184 -15.88 -15.55 15.38
N GLU A 185 -16.41 -14.54 16.09
CA GLU A 185 -15.77 -13.26 16.36
C GLU A 185 -15.24 -12.59 15.06
N LEU A 186 -16.13 -12.49 14.06
CA LEU A 186 -15.79 -11.90 12.76
C LEU A 186 -16.20 -10.44 12.71
N ALA A 187 -15.34 -9.61 12.17
CA ALA A 187 -15.63 -8.21 11.89
C ALA A 187 -16.78 -8.07 10.87
N GLU A 188 -17.46 -6.95 10.86
CA GLU A 188 -18.40 -6.58 9.80
C GLU A 188 -17.64 -6.37 8.48
N TYR A 189 -18.29 -6.71 7.34
CA TYR A 189 -17.62 -6.76 6.04
C TYR A 189 -17.04 -5.42 5.58
N ASN A 190 -17.82 -4.33 5.71
CA ASN A 190 -17.36 -3.00 5.30
C ASN A 190 -16.20 -2.51 6.17
N TYR A 191 -16.29 -2.76 7.48
CA TYR A 191 -15.18 -2.49 8.39
C TYR A 191 -13.93 -3.29 8.01
N ALA A 192 -14.08 -4.58 7.72
CA ALA A 192 -12.96 -5.41 7.32
C ALA A 192 -12.35 -4.95 5.99
N LEU A 193 -13.18 -4.52 5.03
CA LEU A 193 -12.73 -4.02 3.75
C LEU A 193 -11.99 -2.68 3.88
N ASP A 194 -12.44 -1.77 4.73
CA ASP A 194 -11.72 -0.52 5.01
C ASP A 194 -10.39 -0.81 5.72
N GLN A 195 -10.41 -1.60 6.79
CA GLN A 195 -9.25 -1.88 7.62
C GLN A 195 -8.20 -2.79 6.95
N ILE A 196 -8.55 -3.55 5.92
CA ILE A 196 -7.53 -4.27 5.13
C ILE A 196 -6.75 -3.30 4.22
N HIS A 197 -7.36 -2.22 3.76
CA HIS A 197 -6.69 -1.23 2.93
C HIS A 197 -6.02 -0.11 3.76
N PHE A 198 -6.68 0.32 4.84
CA PHE A 198 -6.26 1.47 5.65
C PHE A 198 -6.38 1.16 7.14
N PRO A 199 -5.56 0.27 7.67
CA PRO A 199 -5.66 -0.16 9.06
C PRO A 199 -5.29 0.96 10.03
N ASP A 200 -6.12 1.15 11.06
CA ASP A 200 -5.82 2.06 12.17
C ASP A 200 -4.71 1.51 13.08
N SER A 201 -4.61 0.18 13.16
CA SER A 201 -3.64 -0.52 13.99
C SER A 201 -3.33 -1.93 13.45
N MET A 202 -2.31 -2.59 14.02
CA MET A 202 -2.06 -4.02 13.75
C MET A 202 -3.20 -4.92 14.23
N GLU A 203 -3.92 -4.51 15.26
CA GLU A 203 -5.05 -5.24 15.79
C GLU A 203 -6.24 -5.18 14.80
N THR A 204 -6.61 -3.99 14.33
CA THR A 204 -7.70 -3.82 13.36
C THR A 204 -7.40 -4.53 12.04
N LEU A 205 -6.12 -4.50 11.60
CA LEU A 205 -5.66 -5.28 10.45
C LEU A 205 -5.84 -6.79 10.66
N THR A 206 -5.57 -7.30 11.87
CA THR A 206 -5.74 -8.72 12.20
C THR A 206 -7.21 -9.12 12.13
N TRP A 207 -8.12 -8.29 12.66
CA TRP A 207 -9.56 -8.51 12.58
C TRP A 207 -10.06 -8.50 11.12
N ALA A 208 -9.59 -7.56 10.33
CA ALA A 208 -9.94 -7.48 8.91
C ALA A 208 -9.48 -8.73 8.15
N ARG A 209 -8.22 -9.15 8.33
CA ARG A 209 -7.67 -10.37 7.71
C ARG A 209 -8.45 -11.62 8.11
N ARG A 210 -8.76 -11.77 9.42
CA ARG A 210 -9.55 -12.89 9.92
C ARG A 210 -10.89 -13.01 9.20
N ARG A 211 -11.60 -11.88 9.04
CA ARG A 211 -12.88 -11.84 8.34
C ARG A 211 -12.74 -12.24 6.88
N LEU A 212 -11.86 -11.60 6.13
CA LEU A 212 -11.73 -11.84 4.69
C LEU A 212 -11.22 -13.24 4.36
N VAL A 213 -10.28 -13.78 5.16
CA VAL A 213 -9.83 -15.17 5.04
C VAL A 213 -10.97 -16.14 5.34
N PHE A 214 -11.78 -15.88 6.39
CA PHE A 214 -12.95 -16.70 6.68
C PHE A 214 -13.93 -16.73 5.51
N ASP A 215 -14.24 -15.56 4.94
CA ASP A 215 -15.15 -15.45 3.79
C ASP A 215 -14.65 -16.26 2.59
N GLU A 216 -13.37 -16.16 2.26
CA GLU A 216 -12.74 -16.88 1.15
C GLU A 216 -12.83 -18.40 1.35
N PHE A 217 -12.43 -18.88 2.52
CA PHE A 217 -12.51 -20.31 2.85
C PHE A 217 -13.95 -20.83 2.91
N PHE A 218 -14.87 -20.05 3.46
CA PHE A 218 -16.28 -20.42 3.52
C PHE A 218 -16.87 -20.58 2.13
N LEU A 219 -16.66 -19.62 1.25
CA LEU A 219 -17.12 -19.67 -0.15
C LEU A 219 -16.49 -20.84 -0.91
N PHE A 220 -15.21 -21.11 -0.69
CA PHE A 220 -14.52 -22.25 -1.28
C PHE A 220 -15.14 -23.58 -0.84
N LEU A 221 -15.36 -23.77 0.47
CA LEU A 221 -15.98 -24.98 1.00
C LEU A 221 -17.42 -25.17 0.52
N MET A 222 -18.21 -24.08 0.47
CA MET A 222 -19.57 -24.10 -0.06
C MET A 222 -19.59 -24.51 -1.54
N THR A 223 -18.68 -23.96 -2.35
CA THR A 223 -18.57 -24.33 -3.76
C THR A 223 -18.24 -25.80 -3.95
N MET A 224 -17.27 -26.31 -3.18
CA MET A 224 -16.92 -27.74 -3.20
C MET A 224 -18.10 -28.64 -2.79
N GLN A 225 -18.87 -28.24 -1.77
CA GLN A 225 -20.02 -29.00 -1.31
C GLN A 225 -21.15 -29.03 -2.37
N LEU A 226 -21.42 -27.92 -3.02
CA LEU A 226 -22.39 -27.84 -4.13
C LEU A 226 -21.98 -28.76 -5.27
N GLN A 227 -20.72 -28.68 -5.74
CA GLN A 227 -20.20 -29.56 -6.80
C GLN A 227 -20.29 -31.05 -6.45
N LYS A 228 -20.06 -31.40 -5.18
CA LYS A 228 -20.21 -32.77 -4.72
C LYS A 228 -21.67 -33.25 -4.77
N ASN A 229 -22.61 -32.41 -4.35
CA ASN A 229 -24.03 -32.72 -4.38
C ASN A 229 -24.54 -32.88 -5.84
N ASP A 230 -24.12 -32.02 -6.77
CA ASP A 230 -24.48 -32.12 -8.19
C ASP A 230 -24.00 -33.47 -8.78
N ARG A 231 -22.77 -33.90 -8.46
CA ARG A 231 -22.23 -35.19 -8.92
C ARG A 231 -23.00 -36.38 -8.35
N LEU A 232 -23.57 -36.28 -7.13
CA LEU A 232 -24.38 -37.34 -6.55
C LEU A 232 -25.75 -37.45 -7.20
N VAL A 233 -26.32 -36.36 -7.71
CA VAL A 233 -27.59 -36.32 -8.43
C VAL A 233 -27.46 -36.94 -9.83
N ASP A 234 -26.31 -36.75 -10.49
CA ASP A 234 -26.03 -37.31 -11.84
C ASP A 234 -25.57 -38.76 -11.83
N ALA A 235 -25.35 -39.35 -10.68
CA ALA A 235 -25.01 -40.80 -10.57
C ALA A 235 -26.25 -41.62 -10.96
N LYS A 236 -26.33 -42.10 -12.21
CA LYS A 236 -27.35 -43.03 -12.67
C LYS A 236 -27.32 -44.27 -11.77
N PRO A 237 -28.48 -44.76 -11.28
CA PRO A 237 -28.51 -45.97 -10.51
C PRO A 237 -27.94 -47.13 -11.36
N PHE A 238 -27.04 -47.91 -10.78
CA PHE A 238 -26.54 -49.13 -11.41
C PHE A 238 -27.72 -50.00 -11.78
N THR A 239 -27.94 -50.23 -13.09
CA THR A 239 -28.87 -51.24 -13.55
C THR A 239 -28.35 -52.60 -13.08
N GLN A 240 -29.02 -53.21 -12.11
CA GLN A 240 -28.76 -54.61 -11.74
C GLN A 240 -28.96 -55.46 -12.98
N PHE A 241 -27.89 -56.06 -13.48
CA PHE A 241 -27.98 -57.12 -14.45
C PHE A 241 -28.72 -58.29 -13.77
N GLN A 242 -29.99 -58.51 -14.11
CA GLN A 242 -30.67 -59.77 -13.82
C GLN A 242 -30.00 -60.88 -14.65
N LYS A 243 -29.52 -61.90 -13.96
CA LYS A 243 -29.08 -63.16 -14.55
C LYS A 243 -30.25 -63.99 -15.01
#